data_0f845b9349288b9dd9af8b0843fde8b7
#
_entry.id   0f845b9349288b9dd9af8b0843fde8b7
#
_cell.length_a   1.000
_cell.length_b   1.000
_cell.length_c   1.000
_cell.angle_alpha   90.00
_cell.angle_beta   90.00
_cell.angle_gamma   90.00
#
_symmetry.space_group_name_H-M   'P 1'
#
loop_
_entity.id
_entity.type
_entity.pdbx_description
1 polymer ?
#
loop_
_entity_poly.entity_id
_entity_poly.type
_entity_poly.pdbx_seq_one_letter_code
_entity_poly.pdbx_strand_id
1 'polypeptide(L)'
;CALPIYGNNTLLAHCVGAGKTFQMIAAGMESKRLGLSQKNLYVVPNHLTEQWGSDFLRLYPGANILVATKKDFEPANRKRFCSRIATGDYDAVIIGHTQFEKIPLSRERQIAMLEDQIADITFSIEEAAHQAGQNYTIKQLEKTKKSLQARMKKLNDQTRKDDVVTFEQLGVDRLFVDESHSFKNLFLYTK
;
A
#
# COMPACT_ATOMS: atom_id res chain seq x y z
N CYS A 1 19.78 -4.37 -13.12
CA CYS A 1 18.30 -4.24 -13.22
C CYS A 1 17.91 -2.77 -13.16
N ALA A 2 17.73 -2.13 -14.34
CA ALA A 2 17.30 -0.72 -14.41
C ALA A 2 15.78 -0.54 -14.29
N LEU A 3 14.99 -1.61 -14.52
CA LEU A 3 13.52 -1.58 -14.55
C LEU A 3 12.84 -0.95 -13.32
N PRO A 4 13.27 -1.16 -12.06
CA PRO A 4 12.62 -0.53 -10.91
C PRO A 4 12.79 0.99 -10.87
N ILE A 5 13.70 1.55 -11.65
CA ILE A 5 14.05 2.98 -11.66
C ILE A 5 13.20 3.73 -12.68
N TYR A 6 12.85 3.10 -13.81
CA TYR A 6 12.21 3.76 -14.96
C TYR A 6 10.67 3.80 -14.96
N GLY A 7 10.02 3.72 -13.82
CA GLY A 7 8.71 4.34 -13.69
C GLY A 7 7.47 3.46 -13.78
N ASN A 8 7.57 2.14 -13.98
CA ASN A 8 6.42 1.23 -13.94
C ASN A 8 6.47 0.29 -12.73
N ASN A 9 5.32 -0.23 -12.32
CA ASN A 9 5.26 -1.26 -11.29
C ASN A 9 6.12 -2.45 -11.72
N THR A 10 7.07 -2.85 -10.87
CA THR A 10 8.05 -3.89 -11.18
C THR A 10 7.99 -5.01 -10.15
N LEU A 11 7.89 -6.25 -10.60
CA LEU A 11 7.99 -7.43 -9.76
C LEU A 11 9.41 -8.02 -9.84
N LEU A 12 10.10 -8.09 -8.69
CA LEU A 12 11.38 -8.77 -8.55
C LEU A 12 11.17 -10.24 -8.18
N ALA A 13 10.89 -11.08 -9.17
CA ALA A 13 10.65 -12.52 -9.00
C ALA A 13 11.97 -13.33 -8.95
N HIS A 14 12.95 -12.86 -8.18
CA HIS A 14 14.23 -13.56 -8.02
C HIS A 14 14.13 -14.66 -6.96
N CYS A 15 14.99 -15.68 -7.08
CA CYS A 15 15.10 -16.76 -6.10
C CYS A 15 15.51 -16.23 -4.71
N VAL A 16 15.31 -17.04 -3.70
CA VAL A 16 15.76 -16.74 -2.34
C VAL A 16 17.28 -16.62 -2.33
N GLY A 17 17.80 -15.62 -1.61
CA GLY A 17 19.25 -15.36 -1.53
C GLY A 17 19.83 -14.51 -2.67
N ALA A 18 19.04 -14.14 -3.69
CA ALA A 18 19.52 -13.31 -4.82
C ALA A 18 19.74 -11.82 -4.47
N GLY A 19 19.71 -11.45 -3.19
CA GLY A 19 19.97 -10.08 -2.74
C GLY A 19 18.83 -9.10 -3.06
N LYS A 20 17.56 -9.53 -3.08
CA LYS A 20 16.41 -8.67 -3.36
C LYS A 20 16.37 -7.42 -2.48
N THR A 21 16.65 -7.57 -1.19
CA THR A 21 16.74 -6.46 -0.23
C THR A 21 17.70 -5.37 -0.72
N PHE A 22 18.92 -5.75 -1.09
CA PHE A 22 19.92 -4.80 -1.58
C PHE A 22 19.51 -4.16 -2.92
N GLN A 23 18.86 -4.92 -3.80
CA GLN A 23 18.35 -4.38 -5.06
C GLN A 23 17.26 -3.34 -4.83
N MET A 24 16.33 -3.58 -3.89
CA MET A 24 15.26 -2.63 -3.54
C MET A 24 15.85 -1.37 -2.90
N ILE A 25 16.78 -1.50 -1.97
CA ILE A 25 17.49 -0.38 -1.34
C ILE A 25 18.23 0.46 -2.40
N ALA A 26 19.01 -0.18 -3.25
CA ALA A 26 19.75 0.50 -4.30
C ALA A 26 18.82 1.19 -5.30
N ALA A 27 17.72 0.55 -5.70
CA ALA A 27 16.74 1.13 -6.61
C ALA A 27 16.09 2.40 -6.04
N GLY A 28 15.75 2.41 -4.73
CA GLY A 28 15.21 3.58 -4.07
C GLY A 28 16.21 4.73 -3.97
N MET A 29 17.45 4.44 -3.56
CA MET A 29 18.51 5.46 -3.44
C MET A 29 18.90 6.03 -4.81
N GLU A 30 19.03 5.19 -5.85
CA GLU A 30 19.27 5.67 -7.20
C GLU A 30 18.11 6.50 -7.75
N SER A 31 16.87 6.11 -7.46
CA SER A 31 15.70 6.92 -7.82
C SER A 31 15.77 8.31 -7.17
N LYS A 32 16.17 8.39 -5.90
CA LYS A 32 16.36 9.67 -5.20
C LYS A 32 17.51 10.46 -5.82
N ARG A 33 18.66 9.82 -6.08
CA ARG A 33 19.82 10.45 -6.71
C ARG A 33 19.50 11.05 -8.08
N LEU A 34 18.62 10.39 -8.84
CA LEU A 34 18.17 10.84 -10.16
C LEU A 34 17.02 11.86 -10.10
N GLY A 35 16.55 12.24 -8.90
CA GLY A 35 15.41 13.14 -8.73
C GLY A 35 14.05 12.55 -9.10
N LEU A 36 13.96 11.22 -9.26
CA LEU A 36 12.74 10.51 -9.63
C LEU A 36 11.85 10.19 -8.42
N SER A 37 12.37 10.31 -7.22
CA SER A 37 11.63 10.21 -5.96
C SER A 37 12.31 11.06 -4.89
N GLN A 38 11.54 11.53 -3.93
CA GLN A 38 12.05 12.24 -2.77
C GLN A 38 11.92 11.39 -1.50
N LYS A 39 10.83 10.66 -1.36
CA LYS A 39 10.54 9.87 -0.16
C LYS A 39 10.15 8.43 -0.52
N ASN A 40 11.00 7.49 -0.15
CA ASN A 40 10.80 6.07 -0.41
C ASN A 40 10.25 5.37 0.84
N LEU A 41 9.19 4.57 0.68
CA LEU A 41 8.63 3.74 1.73
C LEU A 41 8.91 2.26 1.45
N TYR A 42 9.50 1.58 2.41
CA TYR A 42 9.78 0.15 2.37
C TYR A 42 8.86 -0.59 3.34
N VAL A 43 8.00 -1.44 2.81
CA VAL A 43 7.05 -2.27 3.56
C VAL A 43 7.60 -3.69 3.59
N VAL A 44 7.94 -4.15 4.79
CA VAL A 44 8.69 -5.39 4.99
C VAL A 44 8.02 -6.28 6.03
N PRO A 45 8.35 -7.57 6.12
CA PRO A 45 7.87 -8.41 7.22
C PRO A 45 8.24 -7.80 8.58
N ASN A 46 7.30 -7.82 9.53
CA ASN A 46 7.44 -7.13 10.82
C ASN A 46 8.71 -7.48 11.60
N HIS A 47 9.18 -8.71 11.48
CA HIS A 47 10.38 -9.18 12.18
C HIS A 47 11.70 -8.79 11.50
N LEU A 48 11.63 -8.26 10.28
CA LEU A 48 12.80 -7.87 9.49
C LEU A 48 13.04 -6.35 9.47
N THR A 49 12.20 -5.53 10.12
CA THR A 49 12.31 -4.07 10.06
C THR A 49 13.67 -3.57 10.55
N GLU A 50 14.18 -4.08 11.66
CA GLU A 50 15.50 -3.69 12.21
C GLU A 50 16.65 -4.18 11.33
N GLN A 51 16.56 -5.40 10.80
CA GLN A 51 17.55 -5.94 9.87
C GLN A 51 17.61 -5.10 8.60
N TRP A 52 16.46 -4.73 8.03
CA TRP A 52 16.40 -3.84 6.87
C TRP A 52 17.07 -2.49 7.15
N GLY A 53 16.85 -1.91 8.33
CA GLY A 53 17.53 -0.68 8.75
C GLY A 53 19.05 -0.85 8.81
N SER A 54 19.53 -1.96 9.36
CA SER A 54 20.95 -2.29 9.43
C SER A 54 21.57 -2.49 8.05
N ASP A 55 20.90 -3.25 7.18
CA ASP A 55 21.36 -3.50 5.82
C ASP A 55 21.35 -2.21 4.98
N PHE A 56 20.36 -1.32 5.22
CA PHE A 56 20.30 -0.02 4.58
C PHE A 56 21.52 0.83 4.93
N LEU A 57 21.84 0.98 6.23
CA LEU A 57 22.98 1.76 6.70
C LEU A 57 24.32 1.12 6.35
N ARG A 58 24.36 -0.20 6.16
CA ARG A 58 25.56 -0.90 5.66
C ARG A 58 25.88 -0.51 4.22
N LEU A 59 24.85 -0.34 3.37
CA LEU A 59 25.02 0.08 1.97
C LEU A 59 25.20 1.60 1.84
N TYR A 60 24.46 2.36 2.61
CA TYR A 60 24.42 3.83 2.58
C TYR A 60 24.59 4.40 3.99
N PRO A 61 25.84 4.45 4.53
CA PRO A 61 26.08 4.87 5.92
C PRO A 61 25.62 6.29 6.25
N GLY A 62 25.55 7.17 5.24
CA GLY A 62 25.10 8.55 5.40
C GLY A 62 23.61 8.77 5.19
N ALA A 63 22.82 7.71 4.95
CA ALA A 63 21.40 7.84 4.68
C ALA A 63 20.61 8.22 5.94
N ASN A 64 19.67 9.16 5.78
CA ASN A 64 18.70 9.52 6.82
C ASN A 64 17.50 8.59 6.74
N ILE A 65 17.45 7.56 7.57
CA ILE A 65 16.38 6.57 7.55
C ILE A 65 15.50 6.65 8.79
N LEU A 66 14.22 6.33 8.63
CA LEU A 66 13.26 6.18 9.71
C LEU A 66 12.77 4.73 9.76
N VAL A 67 13.12 4.01 10.83
CA VAL A 67 12.66 2.62 11.04
C VAL A 67 11.54 2.62 12.07
N ALA A 68 10.38 2.08 11.70
CA ALA A 68 9.22 1.99 12.57
C ALA A 68 9.39 0.88 13.61
N THR A 69 9.06 1.20 14.85
CA THR A 69 8.96 0.25 15.94
C THR A 69 7.50 -0.12 16.25
N LYS A 70 7.27 -1.19 17.02
CA LYS A 70 5.90 -1.57 17.44
C LYS A 70 5.21 -0.45 18.21
N LYS A 71 5.96 0.30 19.04
CA LYS A 71 5.44 1.41 19.87
C LYS A 71 4.96 2.59 19.03
N ASP A 72 5.57 2.84 17.88
CA ASP A 72 5.20 3.96 17.00
C ASP A 72 3.79 3.80 16.42
N PHE A 73 3.30 2.56 16.29
CA PHE A 73 1.97 2.25 15.76
C PHE A 73 0.92 1.93 16.83
N GLU A 74 1.22 2.14 18.10
CA GLU A 74 0.21 2.17 19.15
C GLU A 74 -0.75 3.36 18.92
N PRO A 75 -2.04 3.25 19.32
CA PRO A 75 -3.04 4.29 19.05
C PRO A 75 -2.60 5.71 19.46
N ALA A 76 -1.90 5.84 20.58
CA ALA A 76 -1.43 7.12 21.09
C ALA A 76 -0.27 7.74 20.27
N ASN A 77 0.57 6.91 19.66
CA ASN A 77 1.80 7.34 19.00
C ASN A 77 1.69 7.41 17.47
N ARG A 78 0.75 6.66 16.88
CA ARG A 78 0.59 6.53 15.42
C ARG A 78 0.46 7.86 14.70
N LYS A 79 -0.37 8.76 15.20
CA LYS A 79 -0.54 10.11 14.61
C LYS A 79 0.78 10.86 14.57
N ARG A 80 1.52 10.86 15.68
CA ARG A 80 2.83 11.50 15.78
C ARG A 80 3.85 10.89 14.82
N PHE A 81 3.85 9.55 14.70
CA PHE A 81 4.76 8.85 13.79
C PHE A 81 4.44 9.15 12.32
N CYS A 82 3.17 9.08 11.92
CA CYS A 82 2.74 9.45 10.57
C CYS A 82 3.05 10.93 10.26
N SER A 83 2.86 11.84 11.22
CA SER A 83 3.26 13.24 11.05
C SER A 83 4.77 13.41 10.86
N ARG A 84 5.61 12.63 11.56
CA ARG A 84 7.06 12.60 11.34
C ARG A 84 7.41 12.14 9.92
N ILE A 85 6.73 11.12 9.40
CA ILE A 85 6.92 10.68 8.02
C ILE A 85 6.55 11.82 7.06
N ALA A 86 5.39 12.46 7.27
CA ALA A 86 4.89 13.49 6.38
C ALA A 86 5.82 14.71 6.31
N THR A 87 6.32 15.17 7.46
CA THR A 87 7.12 16.41 7.56
C THR A 87 8.62 16.23 7.51
N GLY A 88 9.11 15.00 7.77
CA GLY A 88 10.54 14.71 7.80
C GLY A 88 11.13 14.49 6.40
N ASP A 89 12.37 14.90 6.23
CA ASP A 89 13.16 14.60 5.04
C ASP A 89 13.97 13.32 5.28
N TYR A 90 13.38 12.20 4.89
CA TYR A 90 13.99 10.88 5.00
C TYR A 90 14.34 10.33 3.62
N ASP A 91 15.50 9.68 3.52
CA ASP A 91 15.88 8.92 2.33
C ASP A 91 15.05 7.65 2.20
N ALA A 92 14.72 7.07 3.36
CA ALA A 92 13.89 5.87 3.44
C ALA A 92 13.07 5.84 4.73
N VAL A 93 11.84 5.35 4.60
CA VAL A 93 10.99 4.97 5.74
C VAL A 93 10.77 3.47 5.66
N ILE A 94 11.08 2.74 6.72
CA ILE A 94 10.95 1.28 6.80
C ILE A 94 9.86 0.94 7.80
N ILE A 95 8.82 0.26 7.36
CA ILE A 95 7.67 -0.13 8.22
C ILE A 95 7.31 -1.59 8.00
N GLY A 96 6.73 -2.22 9.02
CA GLY A 96 6.23 -3.58 8.92
C GLY A 96 4.87 -3.68 8.21
N HIS A 97 4.54 -4.85 7.65
CA HIS A 97 3.26 -5.12 6.97
C HIS A 97 2.05 -4.71 7.82
N THR A 98 1.98 -5.18 9.08
CA THR A 98 0.85 -4.85 9.97
C THR A 98 0.79 -3.38 10.39
N GLN A 99 1.91 -2.68 10.27
CA GLN A 99 1.98 -1.25 10.52
C GLN A 99 1.45 -0.47 9.30
N PHE A 100 1.82 -0.91 8.10
CA PHE A 100 1.33 -0.35 6.84
C PHE A 100 -0.19 -0.44 6.74
N GLU A 101 -0.78 -1.59 7.07
CA GLU A 101 -2.24 -1.80 7.09
C GLU A 101 -3.00 -0.85 8.03
N LYS A 102 -2.32 -0.28 9.03
CA LYS A 102 -2.92 0.67 9.97
C LYS A 102 -2.92 2.11 9.49
N ILE A 103 -2.25 2.41 8.38
CA ILE A 103 -2.25 3.74 7.76
C ILE A 103 -3.52 3.87 6.92
N PRO A 104 -4.44 4.78 7.25
CA PRO A 104 -5.67 4.93 6.51
C PRO A 104 -5.42 5.58 5.15
N LEU A 105 -6.21 5.21 4.15
CA LEU A 105 -6.36 5.97 2.92
C LEU A 105 -7.29 7.17 3.16
N SER A 106 -7.15 8.21 2.36
CA SER A 106 -8.09 9.34 2.36
C SER A 106 -9.51 8.85 2.03
N ARG A 107 -10.51 9.57 2.55
CA ARG A 107 -11.90 9.25 2.32
C ARG A 107 -12.26 9.27 0.83
N GLU A 108 -11.77 10.27 0.13
CA GLU A 108 -11.95 10.46 -1.31
C GLU A 108 -11.41 9.25 -2.07
N ARG A 109 -10.22 8.78 -1.69
CA ARG A 109 -9.62 7.60 -2.30
C ARG A 109 -10.39 6.32 -2.03
N GLN A 110 -10.90 6.16 -0.79
CA GLN A 110 -11.73 5.02 -0.43
C GLN A 110 -13.05 5.00 -1.21
N ILE A 111 -13.69 6.16 -1.39
CA ILE A 111 -14.92 6.30 -2.17
C ILE A 111 -14.65 5.96 -3.62
N ALA A 112 -13.63 6.56 -4.25
CA ALA A 112 -13.27 6.28 -5.64
C ALA A 112 -13.02 4.78 -5.88
N MET A 113 -12.29 4.10 -4.98
CA MET A 113 -12.08 2.65 -5.08
C MET A 113 -13.38 1.85 -4.98
N LEU A 114 -14.34 2.29 -4.17
CA LEU A 114 -15.64 1.62 -4.07
C LEU A 114 -16.50 1.85 -5.32
N GLU A 115 -16.42 3.04 -5.91
CA GLU A 115 -17.09 3.37 -7.18
C GLU A 115 -16.58 2.51 -8.31
N ASP A 116 -15.26 2.38 -8.46
CA ASP A 116 -14.64 1.50 -9.45
C ASP A 116 -15.11 0.04 -9.28
N GLN A 117 -15.11 -0.48 -8.03
CA GLN A 117 -15.58 -1.83 -7.76
C GLN A 117 -17.07 -2.03 -8.08
N ILE A 118 -17.91 -1.04 -7.79
CA ILE A 118 -19.33 -1.09 -8.10
C ILE A 118 -19.54 -1.09 -9.62
N ALA A 119 -18.74 -0.32 -10.36
CA ALA A 119 -18.77 -0.29 -11.82
C ALA A 119 -18.39 -1.65 -12.42
N ASP A 120 -17.27 -2.25 -11.95
CA ASP A 120 -16.82 -3.58 -12.39
C ASP A 120 -17.86 -4.67 -12.15
N ILE A 121 -18.48 -4.67 -10.95
CA ILE A 121 -19.55 -5.62 -10.62
C ILE A 121 -20.78 -5.39 -11.49
N THR A 122 -21.12 -4.14 -11.76
CA THR A 122 -22.28 -3.82 -12.60
C THR A 122 -22.06 -4.35 -14.01
N PHE A 123 -20.87 -4.13 -14.58
CA PHE A 123 -20.48 -4.68 -15.86
C PHE A 123 -20.55 -6.22 -15.87
N SER A 124 -20.02 -6.87 -14.80
CA SER A 124 -20.07 -8.33 -14.68
C SER A 124 -21.49 -8.89 -14.57
N ILE A 125 -22.43 -8.15 -13.96
CA ILE A 125 -23.85 -8.54 -13.89
C ILE A 125 -24.47 -8.45 -15.30
N GLU A 126 -24.20 -7.38 -16.03
CA GLU A 126 -24.71 -7.20 -17.40
C GLU A 126 -24.18 -8.30 -18.33
N GLU A 127 -22.90 -8.62 -18.28
CA GLU A 127 -22.30 -9.71 -19.05
C GLU A 127 -22.91 -11.07 -18.69
N ALA A 128 -23.08 -11.37 -17.40
CA ALA A 128 -23.69 -12.60 -16.94
C ALA A 128 -25.18 -12.72 -17.33
N ALA A 129 -25.91 -11.61 -17.43
CA ALA A 129 -27.30 -11.59 -17.88
C ALA A 129 -27.48 -11.99 -19.34
N HIS A 130 -26.46 -11.77 -20.17
CA HIS A 130 -26.46 -12.22 -21.57
C HIS A 130 -26.13 -13.71 -21.76
N GLN A 131 -25.72 -14.41 -20.70
CA GLN A 131 -25.39 -15.84 -20.72
C GLN A 131 -26.49 -16.65 -20.03
N ALA A 132 -27.14 -17.54 -20.77
CA ALA A 132 -28.21 -18.40 -20.23
C ALA A 132 -27.67 -19.31 -19.10
N GLY A 133 -28.36 -19.33 -17.94
CA GLY A 133 -28.10 -20.26 -16.84
C GLY A 133 -27.34 -19.71 -15.65
N GLN A 134 -26.97 -18.43 -15.61
CA GLN A 134 -26.13 -17.84 -14.53
C GLN A 134 -26.90 -17.12 -13.40
N ASN A 135 -28.17 -17.42 -13.19
CA ASN A 135 -29.03 -16.75 -12.20
C ASN A 135 -28.45 -16.76 -10.76
N TYR A 136 -27.73 -17.80 -10.37
CA TYR A 136 -27.09 -17.88 -9.05
C TYR A 136 -25.93 -16.90 -8.91
N THR A 137 -25.10 -16.81 -9.93
CA THR A 137 -23.95 -15.89 -9.98
C THR A 137 -24.44 -14.43 -9.95
N ILE A 138 -25.48 -14.09 -10.71
CA ILE A 138 -26.09 -12.76 -10.74
C ILE A 138 -26.58 -12.36 -9.35
N LYS A 139 -27.31 -13.23 -8.65
CA LYS A 139 -27.78 -12.93 -7.28
C LYS A 139 -26.63 -12.69 -6.28
N GLN A 140 -25.52 -13.41 -6.41
CA GLN A 140 -24.34 -13.18 -5.58
C GLN A 140 -23.68 -11.81 -5.88
N LEU A 141 -23.53 -11.48 -7.15
CA LEU A 141 -22.97 -10.21 -7.58
C LEU A 141 -23.83 -9.03 -7.12
N GLU A 142 -25.17 -9.14 -7.25
CA GLU A 142 -26.10 -8.12 -6.74
C GLU A 142 -26.00 -7.94 -5.22
N LYS A 143 -25.87 -9.04 -4.46
CA LYS A 143 -25.66 -8.98 -3.00
C LYS A 143 -24.37 -8.25 -2.66
N THR A 144 -23.28 -8.52 -3.39
CA THR A 144 -21.99 -7.85 -3.21
C THR A 144 -22.10 -6.38 -3.55
N LYS A 145 -22.73 -6.02 -4.69
CA LYS A 145 -23.00 -4.64 -5.09
C LYS A 145 -23.73 -3.86 -4.00
N LYS A 146 -24.81 -4.41 -3.45
CA LYS A 146 -25.56 -3.79 -2.34
C LYS A 146 -24.70 -3.57 -1.10
N SER A 147 -23.83 -4.53 -0.77
CA SER A 147 -22.90 -4.40 0.36
C SER A 147 -21.89 -3.26 0.16
N LEU A 148 -21.32 -3.13 -1.05
CA LEU A 148 -20.40 -2.04 -1.37
C LEU A 148 -21.10 -0.67 -1.36
N GLN A 149 -22.31 -0.58 -1.91
CA GLN A 149 -23.12 0.64 -1.86
C GLN A 149 -23.46 1.06 -0.42
N ALA A 150 -23.79 0.11 0.45
CA ALA A 150 -24.04 0.39 1.86
C ALA A 150 -22.76 0.89 2.56
N ARG A 151 -21.60 0.31 2.24
CA ARG A 151 -20.30 0.78 2.75
C ARG A 151 -19.96 2.17 2.27
N MET A 152 -20.18 2.47 1.00
CA MET A 152 -19.97 3.79 0.43
C MET A 152 -20.88 4.84 1.07
N LYS A 153 -22.16 4.52 1.27
CA LYS A 153 -23.11 5.39 1.97
C LYS A 153 -22.64 5.68 3.39
N LYS A 154 -22.21 4.65 4.14
CA LYS A 154 -21.68 4.82 5.49
C LYS A 154 -20.45 5.73 5.53
N LEU A 155 -19.55 5.63 4.56
CA LEU A 155 -18.39 6.54 4.43
C LEU A 155 -18.84 7.97 4.12
N ASN A 156 -19.87 8.15 3.29
CA ASN A 156 -20.42 9.46 2.96
C ASN A 156 -21.14 10.13 4.15
N ASP A 157 -21.84 9.34 4.95
CA ASP A 157 -22.57 9.82 6.12
C ASP A 157 -21.67 10.11 7.34
N GLN A 158 -20.43 9.61 7.35
CA GLN A 158 -19.47 9.91 8.41
C GLN A 158 -18.90 11.32 8.26
N THR A 159 -19.56 12.29 8.88
CA THR A 159 -19.14 13.70 8.98
C THR A 159 -17.94 13.92 9.91
N ARG A 160 -17.24 12.89 10.34
CA ARG A 160 -16.22 12.99 11.40
C ARG A 160 -14.80 13.05 10.86
N LYS A 161 -14.20 14.19 11.14
CA LYS A 161 -12.84 14.46 11.66
C LYS A 161 -11.91 13.25 11.59
N ASP A 162 -11.35 13.01 10.44
CA ASP A 162 -10.15 12.18 10.35
C ASP A 162 -8.96 13.04 10.79
N ASP A 163 -8.77 13.07 12.11
CA ASP A 163 -7.60 13.68 12.74
C ASP A 163 -6.35 12.77 12.60
N VAL A 164 -6.35 11.91 11.61
CA VAL A 164 -5.28 10.95 11.32
C VAL A 164 -4.66 11.28 9.98
N VAL A 165 -3.33 11.35 9.94
CA VAL A 165 -2.57 11.51 8.69
C VAL A 165 -2.85 10.32 7.79
N THR A 166 -3.36 10.58 6.59
CA THR A 166 -3.65 9.55 5.58
C THR A 166 -2.40 9.19 4.77
N PHE A 167 -2.45 8.07 4.05
CA PHE A 167 -1.34 7.62 3.22
C PHE A 167 -0.91 8.68 2.20
N GLU A 168 -1.87 9.34 1.57
CA GLU A 168 -1.62 10.39 0.59
C GLU A 168 -0.89 11.59 1.19
N GLN A 169 -1.13 11.88 2.47
CA GLN A 169 -0.49 12.98 3.20
C GLN A 169 0.93 12.64 3.66
N LEU A 170 1.34 11.37 3.61
CA LEU A 170 2.72 10.99 3.95
C LEU A 170 3.75 11.55 2.96
N GLY A 171 3.33 11.89 1.75
CA GLY A 171 4.21 12.39 0.70
C GLY A 171 5.18 11.31 0.17
N VAL A 172 4.74 10.06 0.16
CA VAL A 172 5.53 8.93 -0.36
C VAL A 172 5.43 8.91 -1.88
N ASP A 173 6.57 8.93 -2.56
CA ASP A 173 6.66 8.90 -4.03
C ASP A 173 6.82 7.48 -4.56
N ARG A 174 7.53 6.63 -3.80
CA ARG A 174 7.77 5.24 -4.19
C ARG A 174 7.53 4.29 -3.03
N LEU A 175 6.88 3.17 -3.39
CA LEU A 175 6.58 2.08 -2.48
C LEU A 175 7.34 0.83 -2.89
N PHE A 176 8.13 0.28 -1.98
CA PHE A 176 8.81 -0.99 -2.12
C PHE A 176 8.20 -1.98 -1.14
N VAL A 177 7.73 -3.13 -1.63
CA VAL A 177 7.06 -4.13 -0.79
C VAL A 177 7.83 -5.43 -0.88
N ASP A 178 8.43 -5.84 0.23
CA ASP A 178 9.04 -7.16 0.37
C ASP A 178 7.96 -8.18 0.75
N GLU A 179 8.09 -9.42 0.25
CA GLU A 179 7.11 -10.49 0.44
C GLU A 179 5.68 -10.05 0.06
N SER A 180 5.55 -9.43 -1.11
CA SER A 180 4.29 -8.84 -1.63
C SER A 180 3.13 -9.84 -1.73
N HIS A 181 3.41 -11.16 -1.68
CA HIS A 181 2.39 -12.19 -1.63
C HIS A 181 1.45 -12.07 -0.40
N SER A 182 1.86 -11.37 0.66
CA SER A 182 1.02 -11.05 1.81
C SER A 182 -0.18 -10.17 1.43
N PHE A 183 -0.10 -9.44 0.31
CA PHE A 183 -1.13 -8.54 -0.19
C PHE A 183 -1.86 -9.06 -1.43
N LYS A 184 -1.74 -10.37 -1.74
CA LYS A 184 -2.32 -10.99 -2.94
C LYS A 184 -3.85 -11.00 -3.03
N ASN A 185 -4.54 -10.84 -1.91
CA ASN A 185 -6.01 -10.91 -1.84
C ASN A 185 -6.68 -9.55 -2.03
N LEU A 186 -6.15 -8.71 -2.89
CA LEU A 186 -6.79 -7.47 -3.28
C LEU A 186 -8.04 -7.81 -4.13
N PHE A 187 -9.22 -7.76 -3.49
CA PHE A 187 -10.53 -7.81 -4.16
C PHE A 187 -10.71 -8.88 -5.25
N LEU A 188 -10.25 -10.10 -5.00
CA LEU A 188 -10.55 -11.22 -5.88
C LEU A 188 -12.00 -11.66 -5.67
N TYR A 189 -12.87 -11.33 -6.61
CA TYR A 189 -14.12 -12.05 -6.78
C TYR A 189 -13.77 -13.43 -7.34
N THR A 190 -13.52 -14.39 -6.44
CA THR A 190 -13.39 -15.78 -6.86
C THR A 190 -14.76 -16.29 -7.29
N LYS A 191 -14.80 -16.85 -8.50
CA LYS A 191 -15.95 -17.59 -9.03
C LYS A 191 -16.28 -18.80 -8.16
#